data_be9424549e7c18539979395531e141b8
#
_entry.id   be9424549e7c18539979395531e141b8
#
_cell.length_a   1.000
_cell.length_b   1.000
_cell.length_c   1.000
_cell.angle_alpha   90.00
_cell.angle_beta   90.00
_cell.angle_gamma   90.00
#
_symmetry.space_group_name_H-M   'P 1'
#
loop_
_entity.id
_entity.type
_entity.pdbx_description
1 polymer ?
#
loop_
_entity_poly.entity_id
_entity_poly.type
_entity_poly.pdbx_seq_one_letter_code
_entity_poly.pdbx_strand_id
1 'polypeptide(L)'
;MNLLIKAFCAMEYQTMQYADAKGRMEMLKTSTGSALDALAALVGLTRKAPERATASVRFSLEEPRSVVVAIPAGTRVKTEDGKYFNSLEYAEIKAGEGYAEVVVQAEEAGAESSGILSGAIKILVDPIPYISGVSNTTP
;
A
#
# COMPACT_ATOMS: atom_id res chain seq x y z
N MET A 1 5.83 -43.92 -44.30
CA MET A 1 5.30 -42.55 -44.41
C MET A 1 4.79 -42.02 -43.10
N ASN A 2 4.02 -42.79 -42.38
CA ASN A 2 3.41 -42.34 -41.10
C ASN A 2 4.41 -42.02 -40.01
N LEU A 3 5.52 -42.75 -39.90
CA LEU A 3 6.56 -42.47 -38.90
C LEU A 3 7.27 -41.15 -39.13
N LEU A 4 7.53 -40.79 -40.37
CA LEU A 4 8.20 -39.54 -40.71
C LEU A 4 7.30 -38.32 -40.43
N ILE A 5 6.02 -38.44 -40.77
CA ILE A 5 5.03 -37.40 -40.48
C ILE A 5 4.81 -37.24 -38.97
N LYS A 6 4.76 -38.34 -38.24
CA LYS A 6 4.63 -38.31 -36.77
C LYS A 6 5.85 -37.68 -36.10
N ALA A 7 7.05 -37.99 -36.54
CA ALA A 7 8.27 -37.39 -36.03
C ALA A 7 8.33 -35.89 -36.34
N PHE A 8 7.93 -35.49 -37.54
CA PHE A 8 7.86 -34.08 -37.93
C PHE A 8 6.82 -33.31 -37.09
N CYS A 9 5.63 -33.85 -36.90
CA CYS A 9 4.61 -33.25 -36.05
C CYS A 9 5.07 -33.15 -34.60
N ALA A 10 5.77 -34.16 -34.07
CA ALA A 10 6.30 -34.12 -32.69
C ALA A 10 7.37 -33.04 -32.54
N MET A 11 8.25 -32.84 -33.54
CA MET A 11 9.25 -31.78 -33.53
C MET A 11 8.60 -30.39 -33.59
N GLU A 12 7.61 -30.19 -34.45
CA GLU A 12 6.85 -28.92 -34.51
C GLU A 12 6.14 -28.64 -33.18
N TYR A 13 5.52 -29.63 -32.57
CA TYR A 13 4.85 -29.48 -31.30
C TYR A 13 5.81 -29.08 -30.19
N GLN A 14 6.98 -29.71 -30.10
CA GLN A 14 8.03 -29.33 -29.15
C GLN A 14 8.54 -27.91 -29.38
N THR A 15 8.75 -27.53 -30.64
CA THR A 15 9.18 -26.17 -30.97
C THR A 15 8.13 -25.14 -30.59
N MET A 16 6.85 -25.40 -30.84
CA MET A 16 5.75 -24.54 -30.41
C MET A 16 5.65 -24.41 -28.92
N GLN A 17 5.80 -25.53 -28.19
CA GLN A 17 5.81 -25.48 -26.71
C GLN A 17 6.97 -24.66 -26.16
N TYR A 18 8.16 -24.82 -26.73
CA TYR A 18 9.35 -24.06 -26.34
C TYR A 18 9.17 -22.56 -26.62
N ALA A 19 8.68 -22.20 -27.79
CA ALA A 19 8.41 -20.81 -28.17
C ALA A 19 7.33 -20.18 -27.26
N ASP A 20 6.28 -20.92 -26.94
CA ASP A 20 5.21 -20.47 -26.05
C ASP A 20 5.74 -20.25 -24.62
N ALA A 21 6.51 -21.19 -24.07
CA ALA A 21 7.12 -21.04 -22.75
C ALA A 21 8.06 -19.84 -22.68
N LYS A 22 8.90 -19.65 -23.70
CA LYS A 22 9.81 -18.50 -23.79
C LYS A 22 9.06 -17.18 -23.92
N GLY A 23 8.02 -17.14 -24.74
CA GLY A 23 7.15 -15.99 -24.89
C GLY A 23 6.46 -15.61 -23.59
N ARG A 24 5.97 -16.59 -22.84
CA ARG A 24 5.37 -16.37 -21.51
C ARG A 24 6.38 -15.80 -20.51
N MET A 25 7.60 -16.31 -20.50
CA MET A 25 8.66 -15.81 -19.61
C MET A 25 9.04 -14.36 -19.95
N GLU A 26 9.14 -14.01 -21.20
CA GLU A 26 9.41 -12.64 -21.64
C GLU A 26 8.25 -11.71 -21.31
N MET A 27 7.02 -12.13 -21.54
CA MET A 27 5.83 -11.37 -21.19
C MET A 27 5.73 -11.12 -19.68
N LEU A 28 6.07 -12.08 -18.83
CA LEU A 28 6.11 -11.90 -17.39
C LEU A 28 7.14 -10.86 -16.94
N LYS A 29 8.26 -10.76 -17.63
CA LYS A 29 9.31 -9.76 -17.34
C LYS A 29 8.90 -8.34 -17.72
N THR A 30 8.14 -8.20 -18.79
CA THR A 30 7.80 -6.89 -19.38
C THR A 30 6.37 -6.46 -19.12
N SER A 31 5.49 -7.40 -18.75
CA SER A 31 4.07 -7.11 -18.52
C SER A 31 3.82 -6.43 -17.18
N THR A 32 2.93 -5.47 -17.20
CA THR A 32 2.45 -4.75 -16.02
C THR A 32 0.93 -4.66 -16.03
N GLY A 33 0.33 -4.44 -14.86
CA GLY A 33 -1.10 -4.22 -14.76
C GLY A 33 -1.96 -5.41 -15.22
N SER A 34 -2.97 -5.13 -16.01
CA SER A 34 -3.96 -6.13 -16.47
C SER A 34 -3.38 -7.25 -17.33
N ALA A 35 -2.34 -6.96 -18.10
CA ALA A 35 -1.65 -7.98 -18.90
C ALA A 35 -0.95 -9.01 -18.01
N LEU A 36 -0.30 -8.57 -16.95
CA LEU A 36 0.32 -9.44 -15.96
C LEU A 36 -0.73 -10.28 -15.22
N ASP A 37 -1.88 -9.70 -14.88
CA ASP A 37 -2.98 -10.39 -14.23
C ASP A 37 -3.57 -11.50 -15.12
N ALA A 38 -3.70 -11.24 -16.42
CA ALA A 38 -4.15 -12.24 -17.38
C ALA A 38 -3.16 -13.41 -17.50
N LEU A 39 -1.86 -13.13 -17.53
CA LEU A 39 -0.82 -14.17 -17.56
C LEU A 39 -0.79 -14.99 -16.25
N ALA A 40 -0.95 -14.34 -15.11
CA ALA A 40 -1.02 -15.00 -13.81
C ALA A 40 -2.24 -15.92 -13.70
N ALA A 41 -3.38 -15.53 -14.24
CA ALA A 41 -4.60 -16.33 -14.28
C ALA A 41 -4.41 -17.63 -15.07
N LEU A 42 -3.60 -17.63 -16.13
CA LEU A 42 -3.29 -18.83 -16.92
C LEU A 42 -2.59 -19.93 -16.11
N VAL A 43 -1.85 -19.56 -15.07
CA VAL A 43 -1.16 -20.49 -14.17
C VAL A 43 -1.85 -20.64 -12.82
N GLY A 44 -3.08 -20.15 -12.68
CA GLY A 44 -3.88 -20.26 -11.47
C GLY A 44 -3.46 -19.33 -10.34
N LEU A 45 -2.68 -18.30 -10.63
CA LEU A 45 -2.30 -17.27 -9.67
C LEU A 45 -3.24 -16.07 -9.79
N THR A 46 -3.56 -15.51 -8.66
CA THR A 46 -4.31 -14.25 -8.58
C THR A 46 -3.44 -13.18 -7.92
N ARG A 47 -3.51 -11.98 -8.45
CA ARG A 47 -2.85 -10.85 -7.81
C ARG A 47 -3.47 -10.60 -6.44
N LYS A 48 -2.64 -10.45 -5.43
CA LYS A 48 -3.09 -9.95 -4.13
C LYS A 48 -3.66 -8.55 -4.32
N ALA A 49 -4.87 -8.32 -3.79
CA ALA A 49 -5.47 -6.99 -3.84
C ALA A 49 -4.55 -5.96 -3.18
N PRO A 50 -4.49 -4.75 -3.71
CA PRO A 50 -3.68 -3.72 -3.10
C PRO A 50 -4.20 -3.43 -1.69
N GLU A 51 -3.33 -3.52 -0.71
CA GLU A 51 -3.62 -3.17 0.67
C GLU A 51 -3.30 -1.69 0.90
N ARG A 52 -4.02 -1.09 1.81
CA ARG A 52 -3.76 0.28 2.22
C ARG A 52 -2.63 0.29 3.24
N ALA A 53 -1.67 1.18 3.06
CA ALA A 53 -0.58 1.35 4.01
C ALA A 53 -1.11 1.85 5.35
N THR A 54 -0.54 1.36 6.43
CA THR A 54 -0.82 1.81 7.79
C THR A 54 0.44 2.37 8.42
N ALA A 55 0.30 3.40 9.22
CA ALA A 55 1.41 4.01 9.95
C ALA A 55 0.93 4.44 11.35
N SER A 56 1.85 4.53 12.29
CA SER A 56 1.57 5.14 13.58
C SER A 56 1.90 6.62 13.54
N VAL A 57 0.94 7.44 13.87
CA VAL A 57 1.08 8.90 13.91
C VAL A 57 0.94 9.39 15.34
N ARG A 58 1.88 10.22 15.74
CA ARG A 58 1.86 10.90 17.03
C ARG A 58 1.24 12.28 16.87
N PHE A 59 0.18 12.52 17.61
CA PHE A 59 -0.42 13.83 17.76
C PHE A 59 0.14 14.48 19.02
N SER A 60 0.74 15.64 18.89
CA SER A 60 1.38 16.35 20.01
C SER A 60 0.66 17.65 20.32
N LEU A 61 0.62 17.98 21.60
CA LEU A 61 0.12 19.26 22.12
C LEU A 61 1.28 20.24 22.23
N GLU A 62 0.98 21.52 22.07
CA GLU A 62 1.94 22.59 22.33
C GLU A 62 2.35 22.66 23.81
N GLU A 63 1.36 22.45 24.67
CA GLU A 63 1.56 22.37 26.12
C GLU A 63 0.70 21.23 26.70
N PRO A 64 1.21 20.49 27.71
CA PRO A 64 0.40 19.54 28.44
C PRO A 64 -0.79 20.25 29.10
N ARG A 65 -2.00 19.73 28.89
CA ARG A 65 -3.21 20.33 29.42
C ARG A 65 -3.83 19.47 30.51
N SER A 66 -4.59 20.11 31.38
CA SER A 66 -5.39 19.45 32.43
C SER A 66 -6.69 18.83 31.89
N VAL A 67 -6.93 18.98 30.60
CA VAL A 67 -8.16 18.54 29.93
C VAL A 67 -7.80 17.49 28.86
N VAL A 68 -8.65 16.48 28.76
CA VAL A 68 -8.52 15.45 27.70
C VAL A 68 -8.79 16.06 26.34
N VAL A 69 -7.91 15.79 25.38
CA VAL A 69 -8.07 16.20 23.98
C VAL A 69 -8.44 14.96 23.17
N ALA A 70 -9.64 14.97 22.60
CA ALA A 70 -10.14 13.86 21.80
C ALA A 70 -9.64 13.95 20.35
N ILE A 71 -9.22 12.81 19.83
CA ILE A 71 -8.86 12.61 18.42
C ILE A 71 -9.89 11.65 17.83
N PRO A 72 -10.90 12.14 17.10
CA PRO A 72 -11.93 11.26 16.55
C PRO A 72 -11.39 10.32 15.47
N ALA A 73 -11.99 9.15 15.35
CA ALA A 73 -11.74 8.26 14.24
C ALA A 73 -12.08 8.96 12.91
N GLY A 74 -11.29 8.71 11.87
CA GLY A 74 -11.46 9.39 10.58
C GLY A 74 -10.78 10.75 10.49
N THR A 75 -10.00 11.15 11.48
CA THR A 75 -9.19 12.36 11.42
C THR A 75 -8.17 12.24 10.28
N ARG A 76 -8.19 13.20 9.37
CA ARG A 76 -7.32 13.19 8.20
C ARG A 76 -6.01 13.90 8.47
N VAL A 77 -4.94 13.24 8.09
CA VAL A 77 -3.59 13.81 8.07
C VAL A 77 -3.00 13.61 6.68
N LYS A 78 -2.04 14.42 6.31
CA LYS A 78 -1.36 14.29 5.01
C LYS A 78 0.14 14.48 5.12
N THR A 79 0.84 13.93 4.12
CA THR A 79 2.25 14.20 3.90
C THR A 79 2.44 15.52 3.14
N GLU A 80 3.67 16.01 3.09
CA GLU A 80 4.03 17.16 2.25
C GLU A 80 3.81 16.86 0.76
N ASP A 81 3.93 15.59 0.36
CA ASP A 81 3.68 15.11 -1.00
C ASP A 81 2.18 15.07 -1.37
N GLY A 82 1.30 15.34 -0.43
CA GLY A 82 -0.15 15.37 -0.67
C GLY A 82 -0.87 14.05 -0.50
N LYS A 83 -0.25 13.03 0.10
CA LYS A 83 -0.91 11.75 0.39
C LYS A 83 -1.71 11.84 1.68
N TYR A 84 -2.96 11.37 1.63
CA TYR A 84 -3.89 11.44 2.74
C TYR A 84 -3.94 10.13 3.52
N PHE A 85 -4.05 10.27 4.84
CA PHE A 85 -4.22 9.17 5.79
C PHE A 85 -5.35 9.51 6.75
N ASN A 86 -6.12 8.51 7.11
CA ASN A 86 -7.24 8.64 8.05
C ASN A 86 -6.97 7.82 9.30
N SER A 87 -7.27 8.37 10.47
CA SER A 87 -7.19 7.60 11.72
C SER A 87 -8.24 6.49 11.71
N LEU A 88 -7.82 5.28 12.09
CA LEU A 88 -8.70 4.11 12.14
C LEU A 88 -9.56 4.09 13.39
N GLU A 89 -9.02 4.60 14.49
CA GLU A 89 -9.60 4.48 15.81
C GLU A 89 -9.70 5.84 16.50
N TYR A 90 -10.64 5.92 17.42
CA TYR A 90 -10.72 7.03 18.35
C TYR A 90 -9.57 6.94 19.35
N ALA A 91 -8.92 8.06 19.60
CA ALA A 91 -7.91 8.17 20.64
C ALA A 91 -8.11 9.47 21.43
N GLU A 92 -7.48 9.54 22.56
CA GLU A 92 -7.48 10.74 23.39
C GLU A 92 -6.11 10.96 24.02
N ILE A 93 -5.73 12.23 24.12
CA ILE A 93 -4.58 12.65 24.90
C ILE A 93 -5.06 12.93 26.31
N LYS A 94 -4.62 12.12 27.26
CA LYS A 94 -5.04 12.26 28.66
C LYS A 94 -4.51 13.55 29.27
N ALA A 95 -5.24 14.02 30.29
CA ALA A 95 -4.81 15.18 31.04
C ALA A 95 -3.40 14.97 31.64
N GLY A 96 -2.51 15.92 31.37
CA GLY A 96 -1.11 15.85 31.77
C GLY A 96 -0.18 15.15 30.79
N GLU A 97 -0.70 14.51 29.73
CA GLU A 97 0.08 13.95 28.63
C GLU A 97 0.23 14.99 27.52
N GLY A 98 1.37 14.96 26.85
CA GLY A 98 1.68 15.89 25.78
C GLY A 98 1.45 15.34 24.37
N TYR A 99 1.18 14.05 24.24
CA TYR A 99 0.99 13.39 22.95
C TYR A 99 0.15 12.11 23.08
N ALA A 100 -0.39 11.65 21.96
CA ALA A 100 -0.96 10.31 21.81
C ALA A 100 -0.58 9.73 20.44
N GLU A 101 -0.44 8.43 20.37
CA GLU A 101 -0.18 7.71 19.13
C GLU A 101 -1.47 7.04 18.64
N VAL A 102 -1.71 7.19 17.34
CA VAL A 102 -2.90 6.65 16.68
C VAL A 102 -2.47 5.97 15.39
N VAL A 103 -3.06 4.83 15.09
CA VAL A 103 -2.86 4.16 13.82
C VAL A 103 -3.70 4.85 12.76
N VAL A 104 -3.05 5.21 11.68
CA VAL A 104 -3.68 5.79 10.50
C VAL A 104 -3.53 4.86 9.30
N GLN A 105 -4.44 4.94 8.36
CA GLN A 105 -4.43 4.16 7.14
C GLN A 105 -4.48 5.10 5.94
N ALA A 106 -3.73 4.77 4.90
CA ALA A 106 -3.77 5.52 3.66
C ALA A 106 -5.17 5.50 3.04
N GLU A 107 -5.61 6.63 2.54
CA GLU A 107 -6.89 6.73 1.83
C GLU A 107 -6.84 5.96 0.51
N GLU A 108 -5.72 6.00 -0.17
CA GLU A 108 -5.47 5.26 -1.39
C GLU A 108 -4.69 3.97 -1.12
N ALA A 109 -5.16 2.88 -1.74
CA ALA A 109 -4.45 1.61 -1.71
C ALA A 109 -3.34 1.60 -2.77
N GLY A 110 -2.19 1.06 -2.44
CA GLY A 110 -1.10 0.90 -3.39
C GLY A 110 0.29 1.14 -2.79
N ALA A 111 1.29 0.77 -3.55
CA ALA A 111 2.69 0.88 -3.13
C ALA A 111 3.17 2.33 -2.95
N GLU A 112 2.51 3.29 -3.59
CA GLU A 112 2.87 4.70 -3.50
C GLU A 112 2.65 5.30 -2.11
N SER A 113 1.73 4.71 -1.34
CA SER A 113 1.46 5.10 0.05
C SER A 113 2.32 4.34 1.06
N SER A 114 3.13 3.38 0.60
CA SER A 114 4.05 2.60 1.42
C SER A 114 5.44 3.22 1.45
N GLY A 115 6.21 2.90 2.49
CA GLY A 115 7.60 3.33 2.60
C GLY A 115 7.78 4.83 2.85
N ILE A 116 6.79 5.45 3.46
CA ILE A 116 6.86 6.85 3.85
C ILE A 116 7.83 6.98 5.02
N LEU A 117 8.79 7.87 4.89
CA LEU A 117 9.78 8.10 5.94
C LEU A 117 9.14 8.59 7.24
N SER A 118 9.71 8.20 8.36
CA SER A 118 9.32 8.73 9.66
C SER A 118 9.40 10.25 9.67
N GLY A 119 8.36 10.91 10.15
CA GLY A 119 8.25 12.37 10.16
C GLY A 119 7.75 13.01 8.87
N ALA A 120 7.37 12.23 7.85
CA ALA A 120 6.84 12.79 6.60
C ALA A 120 5.37 13.22 6.70
N ILE A 121 4.58 12.59 7.57
CA ILE A 121 3.21 13.02 7.87
C ILE A 121 3.30 14.16 8.89
N LYS A 122 3.06 15.39 8.44
CA LYS A 122 3.23 16.59 9.26
C LYS A 122 2.01 17.49 9.28
N ILE A 123 1.06 17.28 8.39
CA ILE A 123 -0.04 18.21 8.17
C ILE A 123 -1.33 17.57 8.67
N LEU A 124 -1.99 18.23 9.60
CA LEU A 124 -3.32 17.90 10.06
C LEU A 124 -4.34 18.58 9.14
N VAL A 125 -5.16 17.79 8.45
CA VAL A 125 -6.18 18.31 7.52
C VAL A 125 -7.41 18.77 8.27
N ASP A 126 -7.86 17.94 9.21
CA ASP A 126 -9.01 18.26 10.06
C ASP A 126 -8.52 18.91 11.36
N PRO A 127 -8.71 20.21 11.55
CA PRO A 127 -8.17 20.90 12.71
C PRO A 127 -8.81 20.39 13.99
N ILE A 128 -7.96 19.96 14.92
CA ILE A 128 -8.36 19.58 16.26
C ILE A 128 -7.83 20.64 17.23
N PRO A 129 -8.69 21.20 18.12
CA PRO A 129 -8.24 22.18 19.08
C PRO A 129 -7.06 21.65 19.92
N TYR A 130 -6.09 22.52 20.17
CA TYR A 130 -4.93 22.26 21.04
C TYR A 130 -3.84 21.33 20.48
N ILE A 131 -4.01 20.71 19.33
CA ILE A 131 -2.96 19.94 18.68
C ILE A 131 -2.04 20.89 17.93
N SER A 132 -0.75 20.89 18.30
CA SER A 132 0.27 21.73 17.69
C SER A 132 0.93 21.07 16.49
N GLY A 133 0.98 19.74 16.46
CA GLY A 133 1.64 19.04 15.37
C GLY A 133 1.31 17.55 15.34
N VAL A 134 1.58 16.98 14.18
CA VAL A 134 1.47 15.55 13.92
C VAL A 134 2.77 15.08 13.26
N SER A 135 3.19 13.87 13.58
CA SER A 135 4.32 13.23 12.92
C SER A 135 4.15 11.71 12.97
N ASN A 136 4.50 11.03 11.88
CA ASN A 136 4.52 9.57 11.94
C ASN A 136 5.79 9.08 12.64
N THR A 137 5.62 8.07 13.48
CA THR A 137 6.71 7.44 14.23
C THR A 137 7.25 6.20 13.51
N THR A 138 6.44 5.62 12.64
CA THR A 138 6.80 4.46 11.79
C THR A 138 6.83 4.86 10.32
N PRO A 139 7.72 4.24 9.53
CA PRO A 139 7.73 4.40 8.08
C PRO A 139 6.54 3.75 7.43
#